data_26f5adf7383f917fa1b7a784fc73c4c7
#
_entry.id   26f5adf7383f917fa1b7a784fc73c4c7
#
_cell.length_a   1.000
_cell.length_b   1.000
_cell.length_c   1.000
_cell.angle_alpha   90.00
_cell.angle_beta   90.00
_cell.angle_gamma   90.00
#
_symmetry.space_group_name_H-M   'P 1'
#
loop_
_entity.id
_entity.type
_entity.pdbx_description
1 polymer ?
#
loop_
_entity_poly.entity_id
_entity_poly.type
_entity_poly.pdbx_seq_one_letter_code
_entity_poly.pdbx_strand_id
1 'polypeptide(L)'
;MTNFSLTAISPIDGRYASKVEALRPIFSEYGLIRFRVQVEVRWLQALAAHTQITEVPAFSSAANQLLDAIVTDFSEADAQRVKDIESTTNHDVKAVEYFLKEKIADNAELNTVNEFIHFACTSEDINNLSYALMLKEGRAAITPQMSEVIGALKTLAKDNAAQPMLSRTHGQSASPTTAGKEFANVAA
;
A
#
# COMPACT_ATOMS: atom_id res chain seq x y z
N MET A 1 3.98 -23.12 -1.59
CA MET A 1 5.04 -22.82 -0.59
C MET A 1 6.10 -22.01 -1.30
N THR A 2 6.19 -20.75 -1.00
CA THR A 2 7.26 -19.89 -1.50
C THR A 2 8.59 -20.41 -0.92
N ASN A 3 9.47 -20.86 -1.80
CA ASN A 3 10.81 -21.27 -1.40
C ASN A 3 11.57 -20.00 -0.99
N PHE A 4 11.67 -19.75 0.31
CA PHE A 4 12.46 -18.64 0.83
C PHE A 4 13.91 -18.89 0.46
N SER A 5 14.45 -18.05 -0.40
CA SER A 5 15.84 -18.14 -0.80
C SER A 5 16.74 -17.86 0.41
N LEU A 6 17.65 -18.80 0.72
CA LEU A 6 18.71 -18.58 1.72
C LEU A 6 19.61 -17.40 1.34
N THR A 7 19.53 -16.93 0.11
CA THR A 7 20.27 -15.79 -0.42
C THR A 7 19.46 -14.49 -0.45
N ALA A 8 18.28 -14.45 0.18
CA ALA A 8 17.49 -13.22 0.25
C ALA A 8 18.27 -12.11 0.99
N ILE A 9 18.32 -10.93 0.41
CA ILE A 9 19.09 -9.79 0.95
C ILE A 9 18.43 -9.26 2.23
N SER A 10 17.09 -9.28 2.29
CA SER A 10 16.35 -8.83 3.45
C SER A 10 15.80 -10.01 4.26
N PRO A 11 15.88 -9.97 5.61
CA PRO A 11 15.23 -10.96 6.46
C PRO A 11 13.71 -11.02 6.25
N ILE A 12 13.08 -9.93 5.83
CA ILE A 12 11.64 -9.84 5.53
C ILE A 12 11.30 -10.70 4.31
N ASP A 13 12.16 -10.76 3.30
CA ASP A 13 11.98 -11.60 2.11
C ASP A 13 12.56 -13.02 2.27
N GLY A 14 13.33 -13.24 3.33
CA GLY A 14 13.91 -14.54 3.69
C GLY A 14 13.19 -15.17 4.88
N ARG A 15 13.88 -15.16 6.03
CA ARG A 15 13.47 -15.84 7.27
C ARG A 15 12.07 -15.47 7.75
N TYR A 16 11.67 -14.21 7.61
CA TYR A 16 10.39 -13.70 8.11
C TYR A 16 9.32 -13.53 7.02
N ALA A 17 9.55 -14.00 5.81
CA ALA A 17 8.64 -13.79 4.68
C ALA A 17 7.21 -14.28 4.96
N SER A 18 7.06 -15.44 5.64
CA SER A 18 5.74 -15.96 6.04
C SER A 18 5.04 -15.14 7.13
N LYS A 19 5.79 -14.31 7.86
CA LYS A 19 5.23 -13.46 8.93
C LYS A 19 4.70 -12.13 8.40
N VAL A 20 5.13 -11.72 7.20
CA VAL A 20 4.77 -10.45 6.56
C VAL A 20 3.95 -10.66 5.27
N GLU A 21 3.40 -11.83 5.08
CA GLU A 21 2.65 -12.18 3.86
C GLU A 21 1.48 -11.22 3.59
N ALA A 22 0.77 -10.79 4.64
CA ALA A 22 -0.32 -9.83 4.54
C ALA A 22 0.12 -8.43 4.04
N LEU A 23 1.41 -8.11 4.13
CA LEU A 23 1.96 -6.83 3.67
C LEU A 23 2.48 -6.88 2.22
N ARG A 24 2.65 -8.07 1.63
CA ARG A 24 3.15 -8.22 0.26
C ARG A 24 2.25 -7.56 -0.78
N PRO A 25 0.92 -7.71 -0.76
CA PRO A 25 0.05 -7.02 -1.73
C PRO A 25 0.07 -5.50 -1.61
N ILE A 26 0.65 -4.98 -0.52
CA ILE A 26 0.68 -3.54 -0.20
C ILE A 26 2.05 -2.94 -0.52
N PHE A 27 3.14 -3.52 0.03
CA PHE A 27 4.47 -2.90 0.04
C PHE A 27 5.47 -3.54 -0.93
N SER A 28 5.06 -4.53 -1.73
CA SER A 28 5.88 -5.05 -2.81
C SER A 28 5.82 -4.16 -4.05
N GLU A 29 6.65 -4.44 -5.05
CA GLU A 29 6.57 -3.80 -6.36
C GLU A 29 5.20 -4.04 -7.03
N TYR A 30 4.65 -5.26 -6.89
CA TYR A 30 3.27 -5.54 -7.29
C TYR A 30 2.28 -4.57 -6.63
N GLY A 31 2.41 -4.35 -5.32
CA GLY A 31 1.56 -3.41 -4.57
C GLY A 31 1.67 -1.99 -5.11
N LEU A 32 2.88 -1.50 -5.36
CA LEU A 32 3.09 -0.17 -5.91
C LEU A 32 2.47 -0.03 -7.31
N ILE A 33 2.66 -1.00 -8.20
CA ILE A 33 2.07 -1.00 -9.55
C ILE A 33 0.54 -1.01 -9.46
N ARG A 34 -0.03 -1.86 -8.62
CA ARG A 34 -1.48 -1.93 -8.36
C ARG A 34 -2.05 -0.57 -7.93
N PHE A 35 -1.40 0.12 -7.02
CA PHE A 35 -1.86 1.44 -6.58
C PHE A 35 -1.68 2.51 -7.65
N ARG A 36 -0.64 2.47 -8.46
CA ARG A 36 -0.48 3.36 -9.61
C ARG A 36 -1.62 3.18 -10.62
N VAL A 37 -1.97 1.93 -10.95
CA VAL A 37 -3.13 1.60 -11.81
C VAL A 37 -4.42 2.16 -11.19
N GLN A 38 -4.62 1.98 -9.89
CA GLN A 38 -5.79 2.52 -9.20
C GLN A 38 -5.85 4.04 -9.28
N VAL A 39 -4.75 4.73 -9.05
CA VAL A 39 -4.69 6.21 -9.08
C VAL A 39 -5.01 6.72 -10.47
N GLU A 40 -4.39 6.17 -11.52
CA GLU A 40 -4.63 6.57 -12.90
C GLU A 40 -6.07 6.34 -13.34
N VAL A 41 -6.64 5.18 -13.00
CA VAL A 41 -8.05 4.89 -13.30
C VAL A 41 -8.97 5.86 -12.59
N ARG A 42 -8.75 6.12 -11.29
CA ARG A 42 -9.60 7.04 -10.52
C ARG A 42 -9.43 8.48 -10.99
N TRP A 43 -8.24 8.84 -11.45
CA TRP A 43 -8.01 10.15 -12.07
C TRP A 43 -8.81 10.30 -13.37
N LEU A 44 -8.76 9.32 -14.27
CA LEU A 44 -9.53 9.34 -15.51
C LEU A 44 -11.04 9.43 -15.25
N GLN A 45 -11.57 8.68 -14.27
CA GLN A 45 -12.97 8.77 -13.86
C GLN A 45 -13.31 10.15 -13.27
N ALA A 46 -12.39 10.75 -12.51
CA ALA A 46 -12.58 12.09 -11.97
C ALA A 46 -12.62 13.17 -13.06
N LEU A 47 -11.77 13.05 -14.10
CA LEU A 47 -11.82 13.93 -15.27
C LEU A 47 -13.17 13.83 -15.98
N ALA A 48 -13.67 12.61 -16.21
CA ALA A 48 -14.97 12.39 -16.86
C ALA A 48 -16.16 12.89 -16.02
N ALA A 49 -16.03 12.90 -14.71
CA ALA A 49 -17.08 13.44 -13.81
C ALA A 49 -17.02 14.96 -13.66
N HIS A 50 -15.96 15.61 -14.13
CA HIS A 50 -15.77 17.05 -13.94
C HIS A 50 -16.46 17.85 -15.03
N THR A 51 -17.51 18.60 -14.68
CA THR A 51 -18.39 19.28 -15.64
C THR A 51 -17.73 20.37 -16.50
N GLN A 52 -16.55 20.86 -16.11
CA GLN A 52 -15.82 21.88 -16.87
C GLN A 52 -14.78 21.27 -17.84
N ILE A 53 -14.55 19.95 -17.77
CA ILE A 53 -13.63 19.25 -18.68
C ILE A 53 -14.50 18.55 -19.72
N THR A 54 -14.88 19.28 -20.77
CA THR A 54 -15.78 18.79 -21.81
C THR A 54 -15.15 17.82 -22.79
N GLU A 55 -13.80 17.80 -22.82
CA GLU A 55 -13.01 16.91 -23.66
C GLU A 55 -13.05 15.45 -23.20
N VAL A 56 -13.40 15.22 -21.93
CA VAL A 56 -13.62 13.89 -21.35
C VAL A 56 -15.08 13.79 -20.94
N PRO A 57 -15.98 13.30 -21.81
CA PRO A 57 -17.40 13.18 -21.49
C PRO A 57 -17.64 12.24 -20.31
N ALA A 58 -18.77 12.44 -19.62
CA ALA A 58 -19.18 11.55 -18.53
C ALA A 58 -19.31 10.10 -19.02
N PHE A 59 -18.69 9.16 -18.34
CA PHE A 59 -18.67 7.76 -18.72
C PHE A 59 -20.00 7.06 -18.44
N SER A 60 -20.40 6.17 -19.35
CA SER A 60 -21.50 5.25 -19.13
C SER A 60 -21.24 4.32 -17.92
N SER A 61 -22.29 3.70 -17.41
CA SER A 61 -22.16 2.69 -16.35
C SER A 61 -21.25 1.53 -16.76
N ALA A 62 -21.35 1.10 -18.03
CA ALA A 62 -20.52 0.00 -18.55
C ALA A 62 -19.03 0.38 -18.62
N ALA A 63 -18.70 1.58 -19.06
CA ALA A 63 -17.33 2.08 -19.09
C ALA A 63 -16.74 2.19 -17.68
N ASN A 64 -17.52 2.73 -16.72
CA ASN A 64 -17.08 2.80 -15.32
C ASN A 64 -16.89 1.41 -14.72
N GLN A 65 -17.76 0.44 -14.99
CA GLN A 65 -17.60 -0.94 -14.52
C GLN A 65 -16.33 -1.60 -15.09
N LEU A 66 -15.99 -1.37 -16.35
CA LEU A 66 -14.74 -1.86 -16.92
C LEU A 66 -13.53 -1.25 -16.22
N LEU A 67 -13.53 0.06 -15.99
CA LEU A 67 -12.46 0.74 -15.26
C LEU A 67 -12.33 0.23 -13.82
N ASP A 68 -13.46 0.01 -13.14
CA ASP A 68 -13.47 -0.57 -11.80
C ASP A 68 -12.91 -2.00 -11.80
N ALA A 69 -13.26 -2.82 -12.79
CA ALA A 69 -12.76 -4.17 -12.92
C ALA A 69 -11.23 -4.21 -13.15
N ILE A 70 -10.67 -3.28 -13.92
CA ILE A 70 -9.20 -3.17 -14.08
C ILE A 70 -8.50 -2.99 -12.71
N VAL A 71 -9.13 -2.27 -11.79
CA VAL A 71 -8.56 -2.04 -10.44
C VAL A 71 -8.81 -3.24 -9.52
N THR A 72 -10.04 -3.77 -9.48
CA THR A 72 -10.42 -4.82 -8.52
C THR A 72 -9.84 -6.18 -8.87
N ASP A 73 -9.70 -6.48 -10.16
CA ASP A 73 -9.24 -7.77 -10.67
C ASP A 73 -7.76 -7.74 -11.06
N PHE A 74 -7.03 -6.66 -10.69
CA PHE A 74 -5.62 -6.51 -10.99
C PHE A 74 -4.79 -7.67 -10.42
N SER A 75 -4.06 -8.36 -11.28
CA SER A 75 -3.34 -9.59 -10.97
C SER A 75 -1.81 -9.45 -11.07
N GLU A 76 -1.07 -10.45 -10.59
CA GLU A 76 0.38 -10.52 -10.79
C GLU A 76 0.75 -10.61 -12.28
N ALA A 77 -0.09 -11.22 -13.12
CA ALA A 77 0.11 -11.25 -14.56
C ALA A 77 -0.01 -9.84 -15.18
N ASP A 78 -0.94 -9.02 -14.68
CA ASP A 78 -1.07 -7.63 -15.11
C ASP A 78 0.16 -6.81 -14.68
N ALA A 79 0.64 -7.00 -13.46
CA ALA A 79 1.87 -6.36 -12.99
C ALA A 79 3.08 -6.79 -13.83
N GLN A 80 3.18 -8.07 -14.20
CA GLN A 80 4.22 -8.55 -15.11
C GLN A 80 4.10 -7.88 -16.48
N ARG A 81 2.88 -7.71 -17.02
CA ARG A 81 2.68 -6.97 -18.27
C ARG A 81 3.19 -5.54 -18.19
N VAL A 82 2.94 -4.84 -17.07
CA VAL A 82 3.51 -3.49 -16.84
C VAL A 82 5.04 -3.54 -16.85
N LYS A 83 5.67 -4.53 -16.20
CA LYS A 83 7.14 -4.69 -16.22
C LYS A 83 7.69 -4.98 -17.62
N ASP A 84 6.97 -5.75 -18.43
CA ASP A 84 7.37 -6.05 -19.81
C ASP A 84 7.36 -4.74 -20.66
N ILE A 85 6.35 -3.89 -20.48
CA ILE A 85 6.28 -2.57 -21.13
C ILE A 85 7.42 -1.68 -20.62
N GLU A 86 7.64 -1.64 -19.30
CA GLU A 86 8.70 -0.85 -18.67
C GLU A 86 10.09 -1.22 -19.21
N SER A 87 10.35 -2.50 -19.48
CA SER A 87 11.62 -2.97 -20.02
C SER A 87 11.97 -2.33 -21.38
N THR A 88 10.96 -1.84 -22.10
CA THR A 88 11.12 -1.17 -23.40
C THR A 88 11.11 0.35 -23.25
N THR A 89 10.22 0.88 -22.39
CA THR A 89 10.05 2.33 -22.21
C THR A 89 11.10 2.96 -21.30
N ASN A 90 11.74 2.15 -20.45
CA ASN A 90 12.62 2.60 -19.36
C ASN A 90 11.97 3.64 -18.44
N HIS A 91 10.65 3.55 -18.25
CA HIS A 91 9.89 4.49 -17.44
C HIS A 91 8.70 3.80 -16.80
N ASP A 92 8.70 3.70 -15.47
CA ASP A 92 7.76 2.93 -14.67
C ASP A 92 6.31 3.43 -14.73
N VAL A 93 6.07 4.73 -14.50
CA VAL A 93 4.72 5.30 -14.55
C VAL A 93 4.18 5.34 -15.98
N LYS A 94 5.05 5.60 -16.97
CA LYS A 94 4.66 5.54 -18.39
C LYS A 94 4.24 4.14 -18.82
N ALA A 95 4.86 3.11 -18.26
CA ALA A 95 4.46 1.73 -18.50
C ALA A 95 3.03 1.44 -18.00
N VAL A 96 2.64 2.02 -16.87
CA VAL A 96 1.26 1.93 -16.36
C VAL A 96 0.27 2.60 -17.31
N GLU A 97 0.60 3.78 -17.85
CA GLU A 97 -0.22 4.47 -18.86
C GLU A 97 -0.45 3.58 -20.10
N TYR A 98 0.61 3.00 -20.65
CA TYR A 98 0.49 2.10 -21.80
C TYR A 98 -0.31 0.85 -21.50
N PHE A 99 -0.11 0.24 -20.33
CA PHE A 99 -0.91 -0.89 -19.87
C PHE A 99 -2.40 -0.55 -19.82
N LEU A 100 -2.76 0.61 -19.26
CA LEU A 100 -4.15 1.05 -19.22
C LEU A 100 -4.73 1.29 -20.61
N LYS A 101 -3.95 1.89 -21.53
CA LYS A 101 -4.36 2.04 -22.93
C LYS A 101 -4.64 0.69 -23.60
N GLU A 102 -3.81 -0.33 -23.34
CA GLU A 102 -4.08 -1.70 -23.81
C GLU A 102 -5.40 -2.25 -23.22
N LYS A 103 -5.65 -2.07 -21.92
CA LYS A 103 -6.85 -2.59 -21.25
C LYS A 103 -8.16 -1.97 -21.74
N ILE A 104 -8.12 -0.73 -22.19
CA ILE A 104 -9.32 -0.01 -22.66
C ILE A 104 -9.48 -0.01 -24.18
N ALA A 105 -8.52 -0.53 -24.93
CA ALA A 105 -8.48 -0.42 -26.41
C ALA A 105 -9.72 -0.94 -27.12
N ASP A 106 -10.31 -2.02 -26.61
CA ASP A 106 -11.51 -2.66 -27.19
C ASP A 106 -12.84 -1.98 -26.77
N ASN A 107 -12.79 -1.02 -25.84
CA ASN A 107 -13.96 -0.25 -25.46
C ASN A 107 -14.01 1.06 -26.25
N ALA A 108 -14.96 1.17 -27.18
CA ALA A 108 -15.05 2.30 -28.10
C ALA A 108 -15.20 3.65 -27.36
N GLU A 109 -15.92 3.70 -26.23
CA GLU A 109 -16.12 4.91 -25.44
C GLU A 109 -14.80 5.35 -24.79
N LEU A 110 -14.14 4.44 -24.06
CA LEU A 110 -12.89 4.75 -23.34
C LEU A 110 -11.72 5.00 -24.29
N ASN A 111 -11.70 4.33 -25.43
CA ASN A 111 -10.62 4.51 -26.41
C ASN A 111 -10.61 5.93 -27.02
N THR A 112 -11.74 6.63 -27.06
CA THR A 112 -11.79 8.02 -27.54
C THR A 112 -11.06 9.00 -26.63
N VAL A 113 -10.89 8.64 -25.36
CA VAL A 113 -10.26 9.46 -24.32
C VAL A 113 -8.95 8.86 -23.80
N ASN A 114 -8.37 7.90 -24.50
CA ASN A 114 -7.17 7.19 -24.06
C ASN A 114 -5.97 8.12 -23.81
N GLU A 115 -5.88 9.27 -24.54
CA GLU A 115 -4.82 10.27 -24.34
C GLU A 115 -5.01 11.13 -23.07
N PHE A 116 -6.16 11.00 -22.38
CA PHE A 116 -6.41 11.65 -21.10
C PHE A 116 -5.97 10.80 -19.90
N ILE A 117 -5.52 9.56 -20.11
CA ILE A 117 -4.79 8.81 -19.09
C ILE A 117 -3.52 9.61 -18.75
N HIS A 118 -3.26 9.81 -17.47
CA HIS A 118 -2.14 10.61 -16.97
C HIS A 118 -2.23 12.11 -17.32
N PHE A 119 -3.35 12.61 -17.85
CA PHE A 119 -3.50 14.00 -18.25
C PHE A 119 -3.29 14.95 -17.07
N ALA A 120 -2.50 16.00 -17.28
CA ALA A 120 -2.15 17.04 -16.31
C ALA A 120 -1.45 16.53 -15.02
N CYS A 121 -0.91 15.30 -15.03
CA CYS A 121 -0.13 14.73 -13.93
C CYS A 121 1.34 14.64 -14.31
N THR A 122 2.19 14.60 -13.29
CA THR A 122 3.54 14.09 -13.39
C THR A 122 3.64 12.72 -12.73
N SER A 123 4.73 12.00 -12.97
CA SER A 123 4.95 10.70 -12.30
C SER A 123 4.88 10.81 -10.77
N GLU A 124 5.31 11.94 -10.21
CA GLU A 124 5.33 12.14 -8.76
C GLU A 124 3.92 12.34 -8.18
N ASP A 125 2.98 12.93 -8.92
CA ASP A 125 1.58 13.00 -8.49
C ASP A 125 0.99 11.60 -8.31
N ILE A 126 1.27 10.69 -9.25
CA ILE A 126 0.83 9.29 -9.19
C ILE A 126 1.55 8.54 -8.06
N ASN A 127 2.87 8.70 -7.94
CA ASN A 127 3.67 8.02 -6.92
C ASN A 127 3.24 8.43 -5.50
N ASN A 128 3.14 9.73 -5.22
CA ASN A 128 2.79 10.22 -3.89
C ASN A 128 1.42 9.73 -3.43
N LEU A 129 0.42 9.75 -4.31
CA LEU A 129 -0.90 9.25 -3.97
C LEU A 129 -0.89 7.71 -3.80
N SER A 130 -0.12 7.00 -4.62
CA SER A 130 0.07 5.56 -4.46
C SER A 130 0.71 5.22 -3.11
N TYR A 131 1.77 5.92 -2.70
CA TYR A 131 2.38 5.74 -1.38
C TYR A 131 1.42 6.07 -0.24
N ALA A 132 0.60 7.11 -0.37
CA ALA A 132 -0.41 7.42 0.63
C ALA A 132 -1.45 6.29 0.80
N LEU A 133 -1.88 5.66 -0.32
CA LEU A 133 -2.77 4.51 -0.30
C LEU A 133 -2.09 3.28 0.32
N MET A 134 -0.83 3.00 -0.04
CA MET A 134 -0.03 1.93 0.56
C MET A 134 0.08 2.10 2.08
N LEU A 135 0.41 3.30 2.55
CA LEU A 135 0.49 3.60 3.98
C LEU A 135 -0.86 3.47 4.68
N LYS A 136 -1.95 3.88 4.03
CA LYS A 136 -3.31 3.72 4.57
C LYS A 136 -3.68 2.25 4.74
N GLU A 137 -3.46 1.42 3.72
CA GLU A 137 -3.75 -0.02 3.81
C GLU A 137 -2.80 -0.73 4.77
N GLY A 138 -1.49 -0.40 4.74
CA GLY A 138 -0.50 -0.96 5.65
C GLY A 138 -0.81 -0.65 7.11
N ARG A 139 -1.23 0.59 7.40
CA ARG A 139 -1.69 0.96 8.74
C ARG A 139 -2.89 0.11 9.17
N ALA A 140 -3.86 -0.10 8.29
CA ALA A 140 -5.03 -0.93 8.59
C ALA A 140 -4.64 -2.38 8.90
N ALA A 141 -3.63 -2.92 8.20
CA ALA A 141 -3.13 -4.27 8.43
C ALA A 141 -2.32 -4.42 9.74
N ILE A 142 -1.56 -3.39 10.14
CA ILE A 142 -0.64 -3.45 11.28
C ILE A 142 -1.33 -3.05 12.61
N THR A 143 -2.24 -2.08 12.58
CA THR A 143 -2.87 -1.53 13.79
C THR A 143 -3.53 -2.59 14.69
N PRO A 144 -4.24 -3.61 14.18
CA PRO A 144 -4.81 -4.65 15.03
C PRO A 144 -3.75 -5.40 15.85
N GLN A 145 -2.63 -5.78 15.23
CA GLN A 145 -1.52 -6.48 15.88
C GLN A 145 -0.84 -5.61 16.95
N MET A 146 -0.64 -4.32 16.65
CA MET A 146 -0.15 -3.38 17.65
C MET A 146 -1.10 -3.25 18.84
N SER A 147 -2.41 -3.23 18.60
CA SER A 147 -3.42 -3.17 19.65
C SER A 147 -3.40 -4.40 20.56
N GLU A 148 -3.15 -5.59 20.01
CA GLU A 148 -2.97 -6.83 20.78
C GLU A 148 -1.74 -6.74 21.69
N VAL A 149 -0.60 -6.27 21.18
CA VAL A 149 0.62 -6.08 21.97
C VAL A 149 0.40 -5.07 23.10
N ILE A 150 -0.22 -3.93 22.78
CA ILE A 150 -0.57 -2.91 23.78
C ILE A 150 -1.52 -3.48 24.84
N GLY A 151 -2.50 -4.27 24.44
CA GLY A 151 -3.43 -4.95 25.35
C GLY A 151 -2.71 -5.90 26.32
N ALA A 152 -1.79 -6.72 25.80
CA ALA A 152 -0.98 -7.62 26.60
C ALA A 152 -0.08 -6.85 27.60
N LEU A 153 0.56 -5.77 27.16
CA LEU A 153 1.36 -4.90 28.03
C LEU A 153 0.51 -4.24 29.13
N LYS A 154 -0.69 -3.77 28.81
CA LYS A 154 -1.62 -3.23 29.81
C LYS A 154 -2.04 -4.26 30.84
N THR A 155 -2.23 -5.52 30.46
CA THR A 155 -2.51 -6.62 31.38
C THR A 155 -1.30 -6.85 32.28
N LEU A 156 -0.09 -6.99 31.74
CA LEU A 156 1.14 -7.13 32.51
C LEU A 156 1.34 -5.96 33.49
N ALA A 157 1.04 -4.74 33.06
CA ALA A 157 1.15 -3.55 33.90
C ALA A 157 0.21 -3.64 35.12
N LYS A 158 -1.02 -4.07 34.93
CA LYS A 158 -2.01 -4.24 36.03
C LYS A 158 -1.62 -5.36 36.97
N ASP A 159 -1.26 -6.53 36.45
CA ASP A 159 -0.92 -7.71 37.22
C ASP A 159 0.32 -7.50 38.10
N ASN A 160 1.24 -6.64 37.66
CA ASN A 160 2.49 -6.31 38.34
C ASN A 160 2.49 -4.91 38.98
N ALA A 161 1.32 -4.29 39.16
CA ALA A 161 1.24 -2.90 39.64
C ALA A 161 1.82 -2.74 41.06
N ALA A 162 1.72 -3.74 41.91
CA ALA A 162 2.24 -3.73 43.29
C ALA A 162 3.63 -4.40 43.42
N GLN A 163 4.18 -4.96 42.30
CA GLN A 163 5.46 -5.67 42.37
C GLN A 163 6.62 -4.65 42.48
N PRO A 164 7.33 -4.57 43.61
CA PRO A 164 8.44 -3.63 43.77
C PRO A 164 9.59 -3.91 42.80
N MET A 165 10.16 -2.85 42.25
CA MET A 165 11.32 -2.93 41.38
C MET A 165 12.28 -1.76 41.68
N LEU A 166 13.57 -2.01 41.60
CA LEU A 166 14.59 -0.98 41.73
C LEU A 166 14.84 -0.34 40.36
N SER A 167 14.56 0.96 40.24
CA SER A 167 14.97 1.72 39.06
C SER A 167 16.49 1.89 39.00
N ARG A 168 17.02 2.07 37.81
CA ARG A 168 18.43 2.38 37.55
C ARG A 168 18.56 3.58 36.63
N THR A 169 19.55 4.41 36.83
CA THR A 169 19.94 5.51 35.96
C THR A 169 21.46 5.57 35.91
N HIS A 170 22.04 5.73 34.74
CA HIS A 170 23.49 5.73 34.52
C HIS A 170 24.22 4.52 35.15
N GLY A 171 23.60 3.36 35.15
CA GLY A 171 24.15 2.13 35.75
C GLY A 171 24.08 2.08 37.29
N GLN A 172 23.49 3.09 37.96
CA GLN A 172 23.37 3.19 39.41
C GLN A 172 21.92 3.01 39.86
N SER A 173 21.76 2.61 41.13
CA SER A 173 20.45 2.53 41.78
C SER A 173 19.78 3.90 41.83
N ALA A 174 18.51 3.94 41.49
CA ALA A 174 17.62 5.11 41.54
C ALA A 174 16.41 4.86 42.44
N SER A 175 15.42 5.71 42.36
CA SER A 175 14.23 5.61 43.20
C SER A 175 13.50 4.28 42.97
N PRO A 176 12.94 3.64 44.04
CA PRO A 176 12.10 2.47 43.87
C PRO A 176 10.87 2.76 42.98
N THR A 177 10.49 1.75 42.22
CA THR A 177 9.32 1.79 41.32
C THR A 177 8.59 0.46 41.38
N THR A 178 7.68 0.20 40.42
CA THR A 178 7.06 -1.10 40.25
C THR A 178 7.26 -1.63 38.86
N ALA A 179 7.30 -2.95 38.70
CA ALA A 179 7.37 -3.59 37.40
C ALA A 179 6.18 -3.19 36.52
N GLY A 180 4.99 -3.05 37.12
CA GLY A 180 3.81 -2.62 36.40
C GLY A 180 3.91 -1.23 35.82
N LYS A 181 4.56 -0.29 36.51
CA LYS A 181 4.80 1.05 35.98
C LYS A 181 5.71 1.01 34.73
N GLU A 182 6.73 0.15 34.72
CA GLU A 182 7.60 0.01 33.55
C GLU A 182 6.83 -0.53 32.31
N PHE A 183 5.98 -1.54 32.49
CA PHE A 183 5.09 -2.00 31.40
C PHE A 183 4.12 -0.92 30.95
N ALA A 184 3.57 -0.14 31.90
CA ALA A 184 2.65 0.95 31.57
C ALA A 184 3.31 2.03 30.71
N ASN A 185 4.56 2.37 30.98
CA ASN A 185 5.33 3.34 30.17
C ASN A 185 5.50 2.90 28.72
N VAL A 186 5.59 1.59 28.44
CA VAL A 186 5.70 1.05 27.08
C VAL A 186 4.33 1.01 26.38
N ALA A 187 3.25 0.85 27.15
CA ALA A 187 1.88 0.76 26.63
C ALA A 187 1.20 2.13 26.39
N ALA A 188 1.77 3.19 26.90
CA ALA A 188 1.26 4.57 26.75
C ALA A 188 1.69 5.20 25.44
#